data_f3ef4bb20934ff11505c396bd759cd5a
#
_entry.id   f3ef4bb20934ff11505c396bd759cd5a
#
_cell.length_a   1.000
_cell.length_b   1.000
_cell.length_c   1.000
_cell.angle_alpha   90.00
_cell.angle_beta   90.00
_cell.angle_gamma   90.00
#
_symmetry.space_group_name_H-M   'P 1'
#
loop_
_entity.id
_entity.type
_entity.pdbx_description
1 polymer ?
#
loop_
_entity_poly.entity_id
_entity_poly.type
_entity_poly.pdbx_seq_one_letter_code
_entity_poly.pdbx_strand_id
1 'polypeptide(L)'
;MLRVGILVSGGGTNLQAILDRMDDGHLTNVSVEVVISNNRNAYALERARNHGIRAVAISPKEFETREAFNEAFLAKVDEYKLDLIV
;
A
#
# COMPACT_ATOMS: atom_id res chain seq x y z
N MET A 1 17.61 3.75 2.08
CA MET A 1 16.59 2.74 1.77
C MET A 1 15.36 3.43 1.18
N LEU A 2 14.87 2.93 0.08
CA LEU A 2 13.70 3.50 -0.60
C LEU A 2 12.42 3.14 0.16
N ARG A 3 11.64 4.14 0.52
CA ARG A 3 10.38 3.97 1.24
C ARG A 3 9.25 3.86 0.24
N VAL A 4 8.55 2.74 0.23
CA VAL A 4 7.59 2.41 -0.82
C VAL A 4 6.19 2.21 -0.25
N GLY A 5 5.21 2.78 -0.94
CA GLY A 5 3.80 2.46 -0.73
C GLY A 5 3.30 1.63 -1.89
N ILE A 6 2.46 0.64 -1.63
CA ILE A 6 1.91 -0.23 -2.65
C ILE A 6 0.41 -0.03 -2.73
N LEU A 7 -0.10 0.24 -3.93
CA LEU A 7 -1.52 0.38 -4.20
C LEU A 7 -2.09 -0.95 -4.68
N VAL A 8 -3.20 -1.36 -4.09
CA VAL A 8 -3.85 -2.61 -4.45
C VAL A 8 -5.36 -2.40 -4.56
N SER A 9 -6.02 -3.24 -5.35
CA SER A 9 -7.48 -3.18 -5.48
C SER A 9 -8.15 -4.55 -5.33
N GLY A 10 -7.38 -5.61 -5.26
CA GLY A 10 -7.90 -6.97 -5.23
C GLY A 10 -7.10 -7.91 -4.35
N GLY A 11 -6.79 -9.09 -4.87
CA GLY A 11 -6.14 -10.17 -4.12
C GLY A 11 -4.70 -9.92 -3.72
N GLY A 12 -4.01 -9.02 -4.40
CA GLY A 12 -2.64 -8.65 -4.04
C GLY A 12 -1.58 -9.64 -4.52
N THR A 13 -1.76 -10.25 -5.68
CA THR A 13 -0.74 -11.17 -6.21
C THR A 13 0.56 -10.45 -6.52
N ASN A 14 0.48 -9.21 -7.03
CA ASN A 14 1.68 -8.39 -7.26
C ASN A 14 2.34 -8.00 -5.94
N LEU A 15 1.54 -7.68 -4.92
CA LEU A 15 2.05 -7.41 -3.59
C LEU A 15 2.79 -8.64 -3.05
N GLN A 16 2.19 -9.81 -3.16
CA GLN A 16 2.82 -11.03 -2.67
C GLN A 16 4.14 -11.30 -3.38
N ALA A 17 4.21 -11.05 -4.68
CA ALA A 17 5.45 -11.21 -5.44
C ALA A 17 6.55 -10.29 -4.91
N ILE A 18 6.21 -9.04 -4.58
CA ILE A 18 7.16 -8.09 -4.02
C ILE A 18 7.63 -8.54 -2.64
N LEU A 19 6.70 -8.97 -1.79
CA LEU A 19 7.02 -9.46 -0.45
C LEU A 19 7.92 -10.69 -0.50
N ASP A 20 7.65 -11.60 -1.42
CA ASP A 20 8.46 -12.79 -1.61
C ASP A 20 9.89 -12.42 -2.04
N ARG A 21 10.05 -11.44 -2.92
CA ARG A 21 11.36 -10.97 -3.33
C ARG A 21 12.14 -10.31 -2.20
N MET A 22 11.44 -9.63 -1.31
CA MET A 22 12.07 -9.06 -0.12
C MET A 22 12.53 -10.17 0.82
N ASP A 23 11.70 -11.18 1.03
CA ASP A 23 12.03 -12.32 1.89
C ASP A 23 13.20 -13.13 1.33
N ASP A 24 13.30 -13.24 -0.01
CA ASP A 24 14.39 -13.94 -0.67
C ASP A 24 15.70 -13.14 -0.71
N GLY A 25 15.66 -11.87 -0.33
CA GLY A 25 16.82 -11.00 -0.38
C GLY A 25 17.08 -10.37 -1.75
N HIS A 26 16.17 -10.52 -2.72
CA HIS A 26 16.33 -9.92 -4.06
C HIS A 26 16.05 -8.41 -4.05
N LEU A 27 15.27 -7.94 -3.08
CA LEU A 27 14.98 -6.51 -2.90
C LEU A 27 15.47 -6.10 -1.52
N THR A 28 16.68 -5.59 -1.45
CA THR A 28 17.32 -5.25 -0.18
C THR A 28 17.33 -3.76 0.15
N ASN A 29 17.10 -2.91 -0.86
CA ASN A 29 17.15 -1.45 -0.70
C ASN A 29 15.75 -0.82 -0.65
N VAL A 30 14.73 -1.64 -0.40
CA VAL A 30 13.34 -1.21 -0.41
C VAL A 30 12.70 -1.53 0.92
N SER A 31 11.94 -0.55 1.45
CA SER A 31 11.12 -0.75 2.64
C SER A 31 9.67 -0.50 2.26
N VAL A 32 8.83 -1.51 2.36
CA VAL A 32 7.38 -1.34 2.14
C VAL A 32 6.78 -0.81 3.42
N GLU A 33 6.43 0.47 3.41
CA GLU A 33 5.93 1.16 4.60
C GLU A 33 4.43 1.01 4.80
N VAL A 34 3.68 0.92 3.69
CA VAL A 34 2.24 0.86 3.76
C VAL A 34 1.69 0.21 2.49
N VAL A 35 0.59 -0.52 2.66
CA VAL A 35 -0.21 -1.02 1.54
C VAL A 35 -1.57 -0.33 1.61
N ILE A 36 -1.95 0.33 0.54
CA ILE A 36 -3.20 1.10 0.47
C ILE A 36 -4.12 0.46 -0.55
N SER A 37 -5.35 0.16 -0.14
CA SER A 37 -6.37 -0.38 -1.03
C SER A 37 -7.54 0.58 -1.15
N ASN A 38 -8.13 0.63 -2.35
CA ASN A 38 -9.40 1.32 -2.55
C ASN A 38 -10.60 0.45 -2.19
N ASN A 39 -10.36 -0.75 -1.73
CA ASN A 39 -11.39 -1.71 -1.32
C ASN A 39 -11.06 -2.28 0.04
N ARG A 40 -11.92 -2.03 1.04
CA ARG A 40 -11.72 -2.50 2.41
C ARG A 40 -11.65 -4.02 2.53
N ASN A 41 -12.28 -4.72 1.58
CA ASN A 41 -12.34 -6.18 1.60
C ASN A 41 -11.24 -6.84 0.77
N ALA A 42 -10.27 -6.06 0.29
CA ALA A 42 -9.18 -6.60 -0.52
C ALA A 42 -8.32 -7.57 0.30
N TYR A 43 -8.12 -8.76 -0.23
CA TYR A 43 -7.27 -9.76 0.44
C TYR A 43 -5.82 -9.31 0.57
N ALA A 44 -5.39 -8.40 -0.30
CA ALA A 44 -4.06 -7.80 -0.23
C ALA A 44 -3.78 -7.17 1.14
N LEU A 45 -4.81 -6.63 1.80
CA LEU A 45 -4.64 -6.04 3.13
C LEU A 45 -4.28 -7.10 4.16
N GLU A 46 -4.84 -8.31 4.04
CA GLU A 46 -4.47 -9.44 4.90
C GLU A 46 -3.03 -9.87 4.65
N ARG A 47 -2.62 -9.90 3.38
CA ARG A 47 -1.24 -10.25 3.03
C ARG A 47 -0.25 -9.27 3.67
N ALA A 48 -0.57 -7.98 3.65
CA ALA A 48 0.25 -6.95 4.27
C ALA A 48 0.34 -7.16 5.78
N ARG A 49 -0.79 -7.39 6.44
CA ARG A 49 -0.83 -7.61 7.88
C ARG A 49 -0.02 -8.82 8.29
N ASN A 50 -0.09 -9.90 7.51
CA ASN A 50 0.67 -11.12 7.78
C ASN A 50 2.17 -10.91 7.71
N HIS A 51 2.61 -9.87 6.99
CA HIS A 51 4.03 -9.50 6.87
C HIS A 51 4.42 -8.35 7.80
N GLY A 52 3.52 -7.94 8.72
CA GLY A 52 3.79 -6.86 9.63
C GLY A 52 3.81 -5.49 8.97
N ILE A 53 3.21 -5.35 7.80
CA ILE A 53 3.14 -4.10 7.06
C ILE A 53 1.81 -3.41 7.34
N ARG A 54 1.83 -2.09 7.47
CA ARG A 54 0.63 -1.32 7.72
C ARG A 54 -0.31 -1.39 6.52
N ALA A 55 -1.57 -1.73 6.78
CA ALA A 55 -2.59 -1.86 5.74
C ALA A 55 -3.67 -0.79 5.97
N VAL A 56 -3.96 -0.01 4.93
CA VAL A 56 -4.92 1.09 4.99
C VAL A 56 -5.90 0.96 3.84
N ALA A 57 -7.18 1.17 4.11
CA ALA A 57 -8.20 1.22 3.08
C ALA A 57 -8.71 2.65 2.93
N ILE A 58 -8.66 3.17 1.71
CA ILE A 58 -9.20 4.48 1.37
C ILE A 58 -10.09 4.29 0.15
N SER A 59 -11.41 4.28 0.37
CA SER A 59 -12.37 4.06 -0.71
C SER A 59 -12.86 5.39 -1.27
N PRO A 60 -12.92 5.54 -2.62
CA PRO A 60 -13.51 6.74 -3.22
C PRO A 60 -14.96 6.97 -2.79
N LYS A 61 -15.65 5.90 -2.42
CA LYS A 61 -17.06 5.98 -1.99
C LYS A 61 -17.24 6.68 -0.65
N GLU A 62 -16.18 6.84 0.12
CA GLU A 62 -16.22 7.50 1.43
C GLU A 62 -16.13 9.02 1.31
N PHE A 63 -15.87 9.53 0.10
CA PHE A 63 -15.67 10.95 -0.14
C PHE A 63 -16.70 11.48 -1.12
N GLU A 64 -17.14 12.72 -0.92
CA GLU A 64 -18.13 13.35 -1.78
C GLU A 64 -17.59 13.68 -3.16
N THR A 65 -16.29 13.98 -3.25
CA THR A 65 -15.67 14.36 -4.50
C THR A 65 -14.37 13.58 -4.69
N ARG A 66 -13.94 13.50 -5.94
CA ARG A 66 -12.66 12.90 -6.27
C ARG A 66 -11.50 13.70 -5.68
N GLU A 67 -11.67 15.02 -5.61
CA GLU A 67 -10.64 15.90 -5.03
C GLU A 67 -10.42 15.60 -3.55
N ALA A 68 -11.50 15.37 -2.80
CA ALA A 68 -11.40 15.01 -1.39
C ALA A 68 -10.69 13.66 -1.22
N PHE A 69 -10.98 12.70 -2.09
CA PHE A 69 -10.30 11.42 -2.09
C PHE A 69 -8.79 11.59 -2.35
N ASN A 70 -8.45 12.38 -3.37
CA ASN A 70 -7.05 12.64 -3.72
C ASN A 70 -6.29 13.31 -2.59
N GLU A 71 -6.91 14.26 -1.90
CA GLU A 71 -6.29 14.95 -0.76
C GLU A 71 -6.01 13.97 0.37
N ALA A 72 -6.98 13.09 0.68
CA ALA A 72 -6.80 12.07 1.71
C ALA A 72 -5.68 11.10 1.34
N PHE A 73 -5.61 10.71 0.08
CA PHE A 73 -4.56 9.83 -0.42
C PHE A 73 -3.18 10.49 -0.29
N LEU A 74 -3.05 11.74 -0.73
CA LEU A 74 -1.80 12.47 -0.64
C LEU A 74 -1.36 12.69 0.81
N ALA A 75 -2.32 12.90 1.71
CA ALA A 75 -2.02 13.02 3.14
C ALA A 75 -1.38 11.72 3.67
N LYS A 76 -1.84 10.57 3.20
CA LYS A 76 -1.23 9.29 3.58
C LYS A 76 0.18 9.15 3.03
N VAL A 77 0.40 9.56 1.80
CA VAL A 77 1.74 9.55 1.19
C VAL A 77 2.70 10.39 2.04
N ASP A 78 2.28 11.57 2.46
CA ASP A 78 3.10 12.45 3.30
C ASP A 78 3.31 11.88 4.69
N GLU A 79 2.26 11.26 5.27
CA GLU A 79 2.33 10.67 6.60
C GLU A 79 3.40 9.57 6.68
N TYR A 80 3.48 8.73 5.66
CA TYR A 80 4.45 7.64 5.61
C TYR A 80 5.77 8.02 4.97
N LYS A 81 5.88 9.25 4.48
CA LYS A 81 7.10 9.78 3.85
C LYS A 81 7.60 8.86 2.73
N LEU A 82 6.70 8.53 1.82
CA LEU A 82 7.00 7.61 0.73
C LEU A 82 7.87 8.26 -0.34
N ASP A 83 8.85 7.51 -0.82
CA ASP A 83 9.69 7.92 -1.95
C ASP A 83 9.11 7.47 -3.28
N LEU A 84 8.34 6.36 -3.26
CA LEU A 84 7.80 5.75 -4.46
C LEU A 84 6.47 5.09 -4.16
N ILE A 85 5.55 5.14 -5.11
CA ILE A 85 4.26 4.43 -5.06
C ILE A 85 4.21 3.47 -6.25
N VAL A 86 3.91 2.22 -5.96
CA VAL A 86 3.85 1.16 -6.98
C VAL A 86 2.42 0.70 -7.21
#